data_0c52aa14eba8f21b5869b8d5c051bde0
#
_entry.id   0c52aa14eba8f21b5869b8d5c051bde0
#
_cell.length_a   1.000
_cell.length_b   1.000
_cell.length_c   1.000
_cell.angle_alpha   90.00
_cell.angle_beta   90.00
_cell.angle_gamma   90.00
#
_symmetry.space_group_name_H-M   'P 1'
#
loop_
_entity.id
_entity.type
_entity.pdbx_description
1 polymer ?
#
loop_
_entity_poly.entity_id
_entity_poly.type
_entity_poly.pdbx_seq_one_letter_code
_entity_poly.pdbx_strand_id
1 'polypeptide(L)'
;MSNQKEVQVLEEKLENITEETEKTNLVFPKIGKDRYLEGIGRRKEATARVRIYDSPRKTKDFDIKINGRDYEEYFSNLIEFKKIVNAPLRKIKALGVYKVTVLVKGGGLRGQAEAIRLGLARALVKLNPEWKPKFKKAGFLTRDPREVERKKYGLKKARKSPQWHKR
;
A
#
# COMPACT_ATOMS: atom_id res chain seq x y z
N MET A 1 31.18 -15.83 -32.14
CA MET A 1 31.30 -16.78 -30.99
C MET A 1 31.11 -16.14 -29.60
N SER A 2 31.28 -14.84 -29.43
CA SER A 2 31.13 -14.17 -28.11
C SER A 2 29.66 -14.00 -27.67
N ASN A 3 28.73 -13.69 -28.58
CA ASN A 3 27.32 -13.43 -28.22
C ASN A 3 26.54 -14.68 -27.73
N GLN A 4 26.91 -15.88 -28.14
CA GLN A 4 26.22 -17.10 -27.67
C GLN A 4 26.56 -17.46 -26.23
N LYS A 5 27.78 -17.15 -25.78
CA LYS A 5 28.17 -17.37 -24.37
C LYS A 5 27.51 -16.40 -23.40
N GLU A 6 27.28 -15.14 -23.82
CA GLU A 6 26.57 -14.15 -22.97
C GLU A 6 25.09 -14.49 -22.85
N VAL A 7 24.45 -15.02 -23.89
CA VAL A 7 23.04 -15.45 -23.82
C VAL A 7 22.90 -16.65 -22.88
N GLN A 8 23.77 -17.64 -22.96
CA GLN A 8 23.75 -18.78 -22.04
C GLN A 8 23.94 -18.40 -20.58
N VAL A 9 24.85 -17.48 -20.27
CA VAL A 9 25.07 -16.99 -18.90
C VAL A 9 23.86 -16.18 -18.38
N LEU A 10 23.12 -15.51 -19.27
CA LEU A 10 21.89 -14.81 -18.90
C LEU A 10 20.73 -15.78 -18.65
N GLU A 11 20.62 -16.83 -19.45
CA GLU A 11 19.62 -17.90 -19.28
C GLU A 11 19.86 -18.68 -17.97
N GLU A 12 21.10 -19.08 -17.68
CA GLU A 12 21.44 -19.72 -16.39
C GLU A 12 21.16 -18.79 -15.18
N LYS A 13 21.41 -17.49 -15.31
CA LYS A 13 21.06 -16.55 -14.24
C LYS A 13 19.56 -16.39 -14.06
N LEU A 14 18.78 -16.44 -15.14
CA LEU A 14 17.31 -16.41 -15.08
C LEU A 14 16.75 -17.70 -14.49
N GLU A 15 17.29 -18.87 -14.83
CA GLU A 15 16.89 -20.14 -14.24
C GLU A 15 17.23 -20.21 -12.73
N ASN A 16 18.42 -19.76 -12.33
CA ASN A 16 18.78 -19.69 -10.93
C ASN A 16 17.88 -18.73 -10.12
N ILE A 17 17.46 -17.59 -10.71
CA ILE A 17 16.52 -16.65 -10.07
C ILE A 17 15.12 -17.29 -9.97
N THR A 18 14.69 -18.05 -10.94
CA THR A 18 13.40 -18.77 -10.89
C THR A 18 13.42 -19.90 -9.89
N GLU A 19 14.51 -20.67 -9.77
CA GLU A 19 14.66 -21.71 -8.76
C GLU A 19 14.75 -21.17 -7.33
N GLU A 20 15.41 -20.03 -7.09
CA GLU A 20 15.44 -19.39 -5.78
C GLU A 20 14.05 -18.83 -5.39
N THR A 21 13.22 -18.41 -6.36
CA THR A 21 11.83 -18.00 -6.08
C THR A 21 10.91 -19.18 -5.80
N GLU A 22 11.17 -20.37 -6.31
CA GLU A 22 10.38 -21.57 -6.02
C GLU A 22 10.75 -22.23 -4.67
N LYS A 23 11.99 -22.10 -4.22
CA LYS A 23 12.46 -22.67 -2.94
C LYS A 23 11.99 -21.93 -1.69
N THR A 24 11.48 -20.72 -1.80
CA THR A 24 10.78 -20.04 -0.71
C THR A 24 9.29 -20.40 -0.72
N ASN A 25 8.94 -21.57 -0.24
CA ASN A 25 7.56 -21.90 0.15
C ASN A 25 7.12 -20.96 1.29
N LEU A 26 6.79 -19.72 0.96
CA LEU A 26 6.21 -18.77 1.88
C LEU A 26 4.80 -19.26 2.23
N VAL A 27 4.68 -19.98 3.32
CA VAL A 27 3.39 -20.39 3.88
C VAL A 27 2.74 -19.13 4.44
N PHE A 28 1.77 -18.60 3.72
CA PHE A 28 0.99 -17.46 4.20
C PHE A 28 -0.12 -17.94 5.13
N PRO A 29 -0.32 -17.29 6.28
CA PRO A 29 -1.39 -17.65 7.19
C PRO A 29 -2.76 -17.43 6.54
N LYS A 30 -3.68 -18.39 6.73
CA LYS A 30 -5.06 -18.35 6.23
C LYS A 30 -5.96 -17.66 7.25
N ILE A 31 -6.94 -16.89 6.76
CA ILE A 31 -7.89 -16.13 7.60
C ILE A 31 -9.12 -16.98 7.97
N GLY A 32 -9.38 -18.03 7.21
CA GLY A 32 -10.57 -18.88 7.33
C GLY A 32 -11.74 -18.40 6.45
N LYS A 33 -12.63 -19.34 6.08
CA LYS A 33 -13.79 -19.02 5.25
C LYS A 33 -14.70 -18.03 5.96
N ASP A 34 -15.20 -17.04 5.24
CA ASP A 34 -16.15 -16.01 5.68
C ASP A 34 -15.67 -15.06 6.80
N ARG A 35 -14.39 -15.12 7.20
CA ARG A 35 -13.78 -14.19 8.15
C ARG A 35 -12.98 -13.13 7.42
N TYR A 36 -12.84 -11.99 8.06
CA TYR A 36 -11.96 -10.92 7.59
C TYR A 36 -11.17 -10.31 8.75
N LEU A 37 -10.03 -9.74 8.42
CA LEU A 37 -9.26 -8.93 9.36
C LEU A 37 -9.36 -7.46 8.96
N GLU A 38 -9.73 -6.61 9.91
CA GLU A 38 -9.91 -5.18 9.65
C GLU A 38 -8.76 -4.38 10.24
N GLY A 39 -8.25 -3.43 9.42
CA GLY A 39 -7.31 -2.40 9.83
C GLY A 39 -7.81 -1.01 9.45
N ILE A 40 -7.62 -0.05 10.34
CA ILE A 40 -7.99 1.35 10.11
C ILE A 40 -6.74 2.17 9.86
N GLY A 41 -6.75 2.92 8.76
CA GLY A 41 -5.72 3.89 8.43
C GLY A 41 -6.28 5.30 8.30
N ARG A 42 -5.47 6.30 8.68
CA ARG A 42 -5.85 7.71 8.60
C ARG A 42 -4.69 8.54 8.06
N ARG A 43 -4.98 9.51 7.21
CA ARG A 43 -3.99 10.47 6.71
C ARG A 43 -4.69 11.78 6.33
N LYS A 44 -4.24 12.90 6.90
CA LYS A 44 -4.97 14.17 6.83
C LYS A 44 -6.43 13.95 7.24
N GLU A 45 -7.39 14.31 6.38
CA GLU A 45 -8.83 14.09 6.60
C GLU A 45 -9.32 12.73 6.05
N ALA A 46 -8.46 11.98 5.34
CA ALA A 46 -8.83 10.69 4.79
C ALA A 46 -8.84 9.59 5.86
N THR A 47 -9.90 8.82 5.90
CA THR A 47 -10.04 7.62 6.74
C THR A 47 -10.33 6.42 5.85
N ALA A 48 -9.56 5.34 6.02
CA ALA A 48 -9.72 4.09 5.30
C ALA A 48 -9.98 2.93 6.26
N ARG A 49 -11.03 2.15 6.00
CA ARG A 49 -11.31 0.86 6.63
C ARG A 49 -10.93 -0.22 5.64
N VAL A 50 -9.89 -0.95 5.95
CA VAL A 50 -9.34 -2.00 5.08
C VAL A 50 -9.67 -3.36 5.66
N ARG A 51 -10.30 -4.22 4.87
CA ARG A 51 -10.63 -5.59 5.21
C ARG A 51 -9.88 -6.53 4.29
N ILE A 52 -9.24 -7.51 4.88
CA ILE A 52 -8.48 -8.55 4.17
C ILE A 52 -9.24 -9.86 4.31
N TYR A 53 -9.40 -10.56 3.20
CA TYR A 53 -10.00 -11.88 3.09
C TYR A 53 -9.00 -12.85 2.48
N ASP A 54 -9.19 -14.12 2.74
CA ASP A 54 -8.48 -15.15 2.02
C ASP A 54 -8.92 -15.16 0.55
N SER A 55 -7.98 -15.18 -0.39
CA SER A 55 -8.34 -15.30 -1.80
C SER A 55 -8.41 -16.79 -2.18
N PRO A 56 -9.57 -17.25 -2.70
CA PRO A 56 -9.68 -18.62 -3.18
C PRO A 56 -8.83 -18.89 -4.43
N ARG A 57 -8.42 -17.83 -5.11
CA ARG A 57 -7.59 -17.89 -6.31
C ARG A 57 -6.32 -17.08 -6.06
N LYS A 58 -5.16 -17.73 -6.15
CA LYS A 58 -3.87 -17.04 -6.26
C LYS A 58 -3.82 -16.38 -7.64
N THR A 59 -4.26 -15.15 -7.75
CA THR A 59 -4.17 -14.37 -8.98
C THR A 59 -2.82 -13.64 -9.02
N LYS A 60 -2.23 -13.51 -10.19
CA LYS A 60 -1.03 -12.70 -10.37
C LYS A 60 -1.31 -11.21 -10.12
N ASP A 61 -2.57 -10.82 -10.20
CA ASP A 61 -3.03 -9.44 -10.09
C ASP A 61 -3.61 -9.14 -8.69
N PHE A 62 -3.60 -7.86 -8.36
CA PHE A 62 -4.12 -7.37 -7.10
C PHE A 62 -5.64 -7.38 -7.09
N ASP A 63 -6.26 -8.14 -6.20
CA ASP A 63 -7.70 -8.09 -5.98
C ASP A 63 -8.01 -7.06 -4.86
N ILE A 64 -7.94 -5.78 -5.22
CA ILE A 64 -8.24 -4.67 -4.30
C ILE A 64 -9.44 -3.89 -4.85
N LYS A 65 -10.51 -3.84 -4.07
CA LYS A 65 -11.70 -3.02 -4.37
C LYS A 65 -11.81 -1.86 -3.40
N ILE A 66 -11.99 -0.65 -3.94
CA ILE A 66 -12.13 0.59 -3.16
C ILE A 66 -13.52 1.17 -3.44
N ASN A 67 -14.35 1.27 -2.39
CA ASN A 67 -15.73 1.74 -2.49
C ASN A 67 -16.55 1.01 -3.58
N GLY A 68 -16.29 -0.28 -3.78
CA GLY A 68 -16.95 -1.12 -4.78
C GLY A 68 -16.34 -1.08 -6.19
N ARG A 69 -15.41 -0.17 -6.47
CA ARG A 69 -14.70 -0.07 -7.76
C ARG A 69 -13.33 -0.73 -7.69
N ASP A 70 -12.79 -1.13 -8.81
CA ASP A 70 -11.43 -1.63 -8.87
C ASP A 70 -10.43 -0.49 -8.56
N TYR A 71 -9.36 -0.79 -7.84
CA TYR A 71 -8.41 0.22 -7.38
C TYR A 71 -7.70 0.94 -8.53
N GLU A 72 -7.60 0.30 -9.68
CA GLU A 72 -7.02 0.89 -10.89
C GLU A 72 -7.90 2.00 -11.45
N GLU A 73 -9.19 1.73 -11.58
CA GLU A 73 -10.19 2.69 -11.99
C GLU A 73 -10.32 3.83 -10.97
N TYR A 74 -10.34 3.49 -9.67
CA TYR A 74 -10.48 4.46 -8.59
C TYR A 74 -9.38 5.52 -8.58
N PHE A 75 -8.13 5.12 -8.84
CA PHE A 75 -6.98 6.03 -8.91
C PHE A 75 -6.66 6.49 -10.34
N SER A 76 -7.60 6.38 -11.29
CA SER A 76 -7.43 6.82 -12.69
C SER A 76 -6.12 6.30 -13.30
N ASN A 77 -5.74 5.08 -13.03
CA ASN A 77 -4.52 4.41 -13.50
C ASN A 77 -3.18 5.10 -13.10
N LEU A 78 -3.20 6.03 -12.14
CA LEU A 78 -1.99 6.70 -11.66
C LEU A 78 -1.06 5.70 -10.93
N ILE A 79 0.06 5.42 -11.56
CA ILE A 79 1.05 4.42 -11.11
C ILE A 79 1.58 4.73 -9.70
N GLU A 80 1.70 6.01 -9.34
CA GLU A 80 2.20 6.43 -8.02
C GLU A 80 1.29 5.92 -6.88
N PHE A 81 -0.03 6.09 -7.01
CA PHE A 81 -0.97 5.66 -5.98
C PHE A 81 -1.05 4.13 -5.89
N LYS A 82 -0.97 3.44 -7.03
CA LYS A 82 -0.86 1.98 -7.07
C LYS A 82 0.38 1.48 -6.32
N LYS A 83 1.54 2.12 -6.51
CA LYS A 83 2.77 1.79 -5.78
C LYS A 83 2.62 1.99 -4.28
N ILE A 84 1.97 3.09 -3.84
CA ILE A 84 1.75 3.39 -2.42
C ILE A 84 0.84 2.35 -1.77
N VAL A 85 -0.30 2.04 -2.39
CA VAL A 85 -1.27 1.07 -1.85
C VAL A 85 -0.68 -0.33 -1.76
N ASN A 86 0.08 -0.75 -2.77
CA ASN A 86 0.64 -2.09 -2.86
C ASN A 86 1.93 -2.30 -2.05
N ALA A 87 2.54 -1.22 -1.53
CA ALA A 87 3.81 -1.28 -0.84
C ALA A 87 3.85 -2.29 0.34
N PRO A 88 2.84 -2.42 1.21
CA PRO A 88 2.85 -3.42 2.28
C PRO A 88 2.85 -4.86 1.75
N LEU A 89 2.02 -5.17 0.74
CA LEU A 89 1.95 -6.52 0.15
C LEU A 89 3.25 -6.89 -0.57
N ARG A 90 3.84 -5.93 -1.29
CA ARG A 90 5.17 -6.11 -1.92
C ARG A 90 6.25 -6.41 -0.90
N LYS A 91 6.23 -5.73 0.26
CA LYS A 91 7.25 -5.91 1.30
C LYS A 91 7.27 -7.32 1.88
N ILE A 92 6.13 -8.00 1.92
CA ILE A 92 6.01 -9.38 2.41
C ILE A 92 5.91 -10.42 1.28
N LYS A 93 6.04 -9.98 0.02
CA LYS A 93 5.90 -10.83 -1.19
C LYS A 93 4.54 -11.58 -1.26
N ALA A 94 3.47 -10.97 -0.72
CA ALA A 94 2.12 -11.55 -0.65
C ALA A 94 1.16 -10.94 -1.69
N LEU A 95 1.68 -10.60 -2.85
CA LEU A 95 0.86 -10.11 -3.97
C LEU A 95 -0.08 -11.21 -4.46
N GLY A 96 -1.35 -10.88 -4.70
CA GLY A 96 -2.34 -11.84 -5.21
C GLY A 96 -2.77 -12.95 -4.23
N VAL A 97 -2.21 -12.98 -3.00
CA VAL A 97 -2.57 -13.98 -1.98
C VAL A 97 -3.88 -13.63 -1.27
N TYR A 98 -4.13 -12.35 -1.07
CA TYR A 98 -5.27 -11.86 -0.31
C TYR A 98 -6.18 -10.98 -1.18
N LYS A 99 -7.49 -11.12 -0.98
CA LYS A 99 -8.50 -10.19 -1.47
C LYS A 99 -8.66 -9.06 -0.47
N VAL A 100 -8.64 -7.81 -0.94
CA VAL A 100 -8.72 -6.62 -0.10
C VAL A 100 -9.93 -5.79 -0.49
N THR A 101 -10.78 -5.46 0.47
CA THR A 101 -11.85 -4.50 0.29
C THR A 101 -11.62 -3.28 1.17
N VAL A 102 -11.84 -2.10 0.60
CA VAL A 102 -11.54 -0.85 1.27
C VAL A 102 -12.74 0.09 1.20
N LEU A 103 -13.12 0.63 2.34
CA LEU A 103 -14.05 1.75 2.43
C LEU A 103 -13.27 3.00 2.81
N VAL A 104 -13.26 3.99 1.92
CA VAL A 104 -12.53 5.26 2.12
C VAL A 104 -13.49 6.43 2.13
N LYS A 105 -13.27 7.36 3.07
CA LYS A 105 -14.01 8.63 3.17
C LYS A 105 -13.05 9.80 3.42
N GLY A 106 -13.38 10.95 2.86
CA GLY A 106 -12.69 12.22 3.08
C GLY A 106 -11.33 12.34 2.41
N GLY A 107 -10.79 13.54 2.42
CA GLY A 107 -9.47 13.87 1.87
C GLY A 107 -9.35 13.74 0.36
N GLY A 108 -8.13 13.93 -0.14
CA GLY A 108 -7.80 13.76 -1.57
C GLY A 108 -7.15 12.41 -1.86
N LEU A 109 -7.00 12.06 -3.14
CA LEU A 109 -6.51 10.76 -3.62
C LEU A 109 -5.20 10.32 -2.96
N ARG A 110 -4.22 11.21 -2.83
CA ARG A 110 -2.95 10.89 -2.16
C ARG A 110 -3.13 10.56 -0.68
N GLY A 111 -3.96 11.35 0.03
CA GLY A 111 -4.28 11.09 1.44
C GLY A 111 -4.99 9.74 1.62
N GLN A 112 -5.90 9.42 0.70
CA GLN A 112 -6.62 8.15 0.68
C GLN A 112 -5.66 6.97 0.43
N ALA A 113 -4.75 7.07 -0.55
CA ALA A 113 -3.77 6.03 -0.83
C ALA A 113 -2.85 5.76 0.38
N GLU A 114 -2.36 6.83 1.05
CA GLU A 114 -1.55 6.71 2.26
C GLU A 114 -2.35 6.15 3.45
N ALA A 115 -3.63 6.51 3.58
CA ALA A 115 -4.53 5.94 4.60
C ALA A 115 -4.77 4.44 4.35
N ILE A 116 -4.99 4.03 3.09
CA ILE A 116 -5.13 2.62 2.71
C ILE A 116 -3.86 1.85 3.06
N ARG A 117 -2.67 2.38 2.72
CA ARG A 117 -1.39 1.76 3.05
C ARG A 117 -1.25 1.47 4.54
N LEU A 118 -1.56 2.46 5.38
CA LEU A 118 -1.50 2.29 6.83
C LEU A 118 -2.52 1.26 7.33
N GLY A 119 -3.76 1.32 6.86
CA GLY A 119 -4.82 0.37 7.22
C GLY A 119 -4.47 -1.06 6.83
N LEU A 120 -3.94 -1.25 5.61
CA LEU A 120 -3.51 -2.54 5.09
C LEU A 120 -2.35 -3.12 5.92
N ALA A 121 -1.33 -2.32 6.22
CA ALA A 121 -0.21 -2.76 7.05
C ALA A 121 -0.68 -3.19 8.45
N ARG A 122 -1.62 -2.46 9.07
CA ARG A 122 -2.19 -2.82 10.37
C ARG A 122 -3.00 -4.11 10.32
N ALA A 123 -3.78 -4.34 9.27
CA ALA A 123 -4.55 -5.57 9.09
C ALA A 123 -3.62 -6.77 8.87
N LEU A 124 -2.54 -6.62 8.09
CA LEU A 124 -1.54 -7.66 7.88
C LEU A 124 -0.77 -8.02 9.17
N VAL A 125 -0.48 -7.05 10.03
CA VAL A 125 0.14 -7.33 11.35
C VAL A 125 -0.80 -8.11 12.28
N LYS A 126 -2.12 -7.90 12.18
CA LYS A 126 -3.10 -8.71 12.93
C LYS A 126 -3.13 -10.15 12.43
N LEU A 127 -2.87 -10.37 11.14
CA LEU A 127 -2.81 -11.69 10.55
C LEU A 127 -1.53 -12.43 10.97
N ASN A 128 -0.38 -11.77 10.88
CA ASN A 128 0.88 -12.33 11.35
C ASN A 128 1.72 -11.25 12.06
N PRO A 129 1.86 -11.35 13.40
CA PRO A 129 2.65 -10.42 14.20
C PRO A 129 4.14 -10.36 13.83
N GLU A 130 4.71 -11.41 13.22
CA GLU A 130 6.11 -11.46 12.80
C GLU A 130 6.44 -10.42 11.70
N TRP A 131 5.44 -9.94 10.97
CA TRP A 131 5.64 -8.89 9.98
C TRP A 131 5.76 -7.49 10.56
N LYS A 132 5.41 -7.34 11.85
CA LYS A 132 5.46 -6.04 12.56
C LYS A 132 6.83 -5.35 12.47
N PRO A 133 7.99 -6.01 12.74
CA PRO A 133 9.30 -5.36 12.62
C PRO A 133 9.62 -4.93 11.19
N LYS A 134 9.24 -5.73 10.18
CA LYS A 134 9.45 -5.40 8.77
C LYS A 134 8.66 -4.15 8.35
N PHE A 135 7.42 -4.02 8.80
CA PHE A 135 6.58 -2.85 8.53
C PHE A 135 6.96 -1.63 9.35
N LYS A 136 7.43 -1.82 10.60
CA LYS A 136 7.93 -0.72 11.44
C LYS A 136 9.19 -0.10 10.82
N LYS A 137 10.15 -0.92 10.36
CA LYS A 137 11.36 -0.46 9.65
C LYS A 137 11.03 0.28 8.35
N ALA A 138 9.97 -0.13 7.65
CA ALA A 138 9.50 0.53 6.43
C ALA A 138 8.63 1.78 6.68
N GLY A 139 8.30 2.12 7.93
CA GLY A 139 7.47 3.28 8.28
C GLY A 139 5.98 3.13 7.95
N PHE A 140 5.48 1.89 7.71
CA PHE A 140 4.09 1.67 7.30
C PHE A 140 3.09 1.64 8.46
N LEU A 141 3.54 1.53 9.71
CA LEU A 141 2.67 1.45 10.89
C LEU A 141 2.45 2.79 11.57
N THR A 142 3.30 3.78 11.30
CA THR A 142 3.22 5.11 11.91
C THR A 142 2.29 6.01 11.09
N ARG A 143 1.33 6.66 11.76
CA ARG A 143 0.53 7.70 11.13
C ARG A 143 1.40 8.95 10.96
N ASP A 144 1.40 9.52 9.76
CA ASP A 144 1.98 10.84 9.53
C ASP A 144 0.97 11.92 10.00
N PRO A 145 1.29 12.71 11.03
CA PRO A 145 0.37 13.70 11.61
C PRO A 145 0.30 15.01 10.81
N ARG A 146 1.14 15.20 9.78
CA ARG A 146 1.20 16.45 9.03
C ARG A 146 -0.12 16.73 8.32
N GLU A 147 -0.73 17.85 8.69
CA GLU A 147 -1.98 18.37 8.14
C GLU A 147 -1.78 19.84 7.74
N VAL A 148 -2.68 20.38 6.93
CA VAL A 148 -2.66 21.80 6.57
C VAL A 148 -2.99 22.64 7.80
N GLU A 149 -2.11 23.57 8.15
CA GLU A 149 -2.30 24.45 9.29
C GLU A 149 -3.48 25.40 9.04
N ARG A 150 -4.35 25.58 10.03
CA ARG A 150 -5.53 26.46 9.96
C ARG A 150 -5.09 27.90 9.72
N LYS A 151 -5.80 28.60 8.82
CA LYS A 151 -5.66 30.05 8.64
C LYS A 151 -5.92 30.76 9.97
N LYS A 152 -5.08 31.73 10.33
CA LYS A 152 -5.23 32.58 11.51
C LYS A 152 -5.82 33.94 11.13
N TYR A 153 -6.46 34.56 12.08
CA TYR A 153 -6.97 35.92 11.90
C TYR A 153 -5.82 36.91 11.66
N GLY A 154 -6.06 37.97 10.93
CA GLY A 154 -5.02 38.94 10.56
C GLY A 154 -4.04 38.50 9.48
N LEU A 155 -4.00 37.19 9.11
CA LEU A 155 -3.13 36.64 8.09
C LEU A 155 -3.90 36.21 6.84
N LYS A 156 -3.25 36.22 5.67
CA LYS A 156 -3.85 35.72 4.41
C LYS A 156 -3.91 34.20 4.36
N LYS A 157 -2.92 33.50 4.96
CA LYS A 157 -2.82 32.03 5.13
C LYS A 157 -2.46 31.73 6.58
N ALA A 158 -2.06 30.48 6.86
CA ALA A 158 -1.67 30.08 8.21
C ALA A 158 -0.57 30.96 8.84
N ARG A 159 0.39 31.40 7.99
CA ARG A 159 1.56 32.22 8.43
C ARG A 159 1.86 33.40 7.50
N LYS A 160 1.14 33.55 6.37
CA LYS A 160 1.39 34.64 5.41
C LYS A 160 0.65 35.90 5.83
N SER A 161 1.41 36.95 6.13
CA SER A 161 0.88 38.29 6.40
C SER A 161 0.33 38.96 5.14
N PRO A 162 -0.62 39.92 5.26
CA PRO A 162 -0.93 40.84 4.18
C PRO A 162 0.30 41.67 3.83
N GLN A 163 0.38 42.06 2.57
CA GLN A 163 1.45 42.96 2.15
C GLN A 163 1.18 44.32 2.76
N TRP A 164 2.17 44.89 3.44
CA TRP A 164 2.13 46.27 3.92
C TRP A 164 2.13 47.20 2.72
N HIS A 165 1.38 48.31 2.83
CA HIS A 165 1.37 49.32 1.77
C HIS A 165 2.80 49.82 1.50
N LYS A 166 3.24 49.64 0.27
CA LYS A 166 4.45 50.23 -0.22
C LYS A 166 4.10 51.66 -0.66
N ARG A 167 4.63 52.67 0.05
CA ARG A 167 4.55 54.06 -0.39
C ARG A 167 5.53 54.28 -1.54
#